data_f1117f10e8ab9657e382c44938502d1e
#
_entry.id   f1117f10e8ab9657e382c44938502d1e
#
_cell.length_a   1.000
_cell.length_b   1.000
_cell.length_c   1.000
_cell.angle_alpha   90.00
_cell.angle_beta   90.00
_cell.angle_gamma   90.00
#
_symmetry.space_group_name_H-M   'P 1'
#
loop_
_entity.id
_entity.type
_entity.pdbx_description
1 polymer ?
#
loop_
_entity_poly.entity_id
_entity_poly.type
_entity_poly.pdbx_seq_one_letter_code
_entity_poly.pdbx_strand_id
1 'polypeptide(L)'
;GLFYAIGHTPNTDLLQGQLDLDGKGYLKTEPGRPETSMEGVFAAGDVADAEWRQGITAAGSGCKAALAAERWLSHHNLATRVQRQDVEPAVAERPVNVDVTTEATYDPQGLWQKGSFALRKLYHDSTKPLLVIYTSPSCGPCHVLKPQLQRVIQELDGSAQAVVIDIEADQEIAEQAGVNGTPTVQLFHNKAMVKQWRGVKQRSEFKAALEACLQAVA
;
A
#
# COMPACT_ATOMS: atom_id res chain seq x y z
N GLY A 1 15.82 6.99 16.80
CA GLY A 1 14.45 6.87 17.28
C GLY A 1 14.40 6.09 18.60
N LEU A 2 13.36 6.30 19.40
CA LEU A 2 13.10 5.55 20.62
C LEU A 2 12.01 4.52 20.32
N PHE A 3 12.27 3.25 20.65
CA PHE A 3 11.32 2.15 20.48
C PHE A 3 10.92 1.62 21.86
N TYR A 4 9.61 1.56 22.11
CA TYR A 4 9.06 1.01 23.34
C TYR A 4 8.74 -0.48 23.13
N ALA A 5 9.48 -1.36 23.81
CA ALA A 5 9.27 -2.80 23.81
C ALA A 5 8.48 -3.23 25.06
N ILE A 6 7.25 -2.76 25.20
CA ILE A 6 6.40 -2.95 26.39
C ILE A 6 5.59 -4.25 26.39
N GLY A 7 5.74 -5.07 25.34
CA GLY A 7 4.98 -6.32 25.16
C GLY A 7 3.62 -6.10 24.49
N HIS A 8 2.88 -7.19 24.40
CA HIS A 8 1.54 -7.25 23.80
C HIS A 8 0.57 -7.98 24.71
N THR A 9 -0.65 -7.51 24.74
CA THR A 9 -1.77 -8.20 25.39
C THR A 9 -2.77 -8.58 24.31
N PRO A 10 -3.18 -9.87 24.18
CA PRO A 10 -4.16 -10.27 23.19
C PRO A 10 -5.53 -9.67 23.53
N ASN A 11 -6.28 -9.22 22.50
CA ASN A 11 -7.62 -8.68 22.69
C ASN A 11 -8.65 -9.81 22.65
N THR A 12 -8.74 -10.56 23.75
CA THR A 12 -9.58 -11.76 23.88
C THR A 12 -10.71 -11.61 24.90
N ASP A 13 -10.92 -10.40 25.43
CA ASP A 13 -11.94 -10.13 26.46
C ASP A 13 -13.35 -10.56 26.02
N LEU A 14 -13.68 -10.35 24.72
CA LEU A 14 -14.96 -10.76 24.15
C LEU A 14 -15.17 -12.29 24.09
N LEU A 15 -14.10 -13.07 24.23
CA LEU A 15 -14.11 -14.53 24.12
C LEU A 15 -14.02 -15.23 25.48
N GLN A 16 -13.89 -14.47 26.58
CA GLN A 16 -13.80 -14.99 27.92
C GLN A 16 -15.10 -15.78 28.26
N GLY A 17 -14.90 -16.98 28.80
CA GLY A 17 -16.01 -17.90 29.13
C GLY A 17 -16.66 -18.61 27.93
N GLN A 18 -16.22 -18.33 26.71
CA GLN A 18 -16.67 -19.00 25.49
C GLN A 18 -15.61 -19.94 24.92
N LEU A 19 -14.34 -19.53 24.97
CA LEU A 19 -13.21 -20.30 24.50
C LEU A 19 -12.14 -20.41 25.58
N ASP A 20 -11.33 -21.45 25.50
CA ASP A 20 -10.22 -21.66 26.42
C ASP A 20 -9.09 -20.69 26.11
N LEU A 21 -8.65 -19.96 27.13
CA LEU A 21 -7.49 -19.08 27.08
C LEU A 21 -6.34 -19.68 27.89
N ASP A 22 -5.13 -19.34 27.52
CA ASP A 22 -3.94 -19.65 28.32
C ASP A 22 -3.77 -18.67 29.51
N GLY A 23 -2.75 -18.89 30.35
CA GLY A 23 -2.49 -18.01 31.49
C GLY A 23 -2.05 -16.59 31.14
N LYS A 24 -1.82 -16.29 29.84
CA LYS A 24 -1.46 -14.98 29.30
C LYS A 24 -2.57 -14.34 28.48
N GLY A 25 -3.73 -15.01 28.37
CA GLY A 25 -4.90 -14.53 27.66
C GLY A 25 -4.94 -14.90 26.17
N TYR A 26 -4.03 -15.71 25.65
CA TYR A 26 -4.08 -16.18 24.26
C TYR A 26 -5.04 -17.34 24.10
N LEU A 27 -5.69 -17.44 22.92
CA LEU A 27 -6.54 -18.58 22.59
C LEU A 27 -5.74 -19.89 22.53
N LYS A 28 -6.22 -20.90 23.25
CA LYS A 28 -5.67 -22.24 23.14
C LYS A 28 -6.17 -22.94 21.88
N THR A 29 -5.25 -23.51 21.14
CA THR A 29 -5.53 -24.37 19.99
C THR A 29 -4.89 -25.74 20.22
N GLU A 30 -5.33 -26.75 19.47
CA GLU A 30 -4.62 -28.03 19.44
C GLU A 30 -3.20 -27.83 18.89
N PRO A 31 -2.19 -28.55 19.44
CA PRO A 31 -0.82 -28.40 18.99
C PRO A 31 -0.65 -28.59 17.48
N GLY A 32 -0.18 -27.54 16.79
CA GLY A 32 0.04 -27.54 15.33
C GLY A 32 -1.22 -27.39 14.48
N ARG A 33 -2.40 -27.25 15.09
CA ARG A 33 -3.71 -27.15 14.45
C ARG A 33 -4.43 -25.86 14.88
N PRO A 34 -5.38 -25.36 14.08
CA PRO A 34 -6.10 -24.13 14.38
C PRO A 34 -7.38 -24.33 15.19
N GLU A 35 -7.77 -25.58 15.49
CA GLU A 35 -8.99 -25.91 16.22
C GLU A 35 -8.93 -25.43 17.67
N THR A 36 -10.00 -24.77 18.11
CA THR A 36 -10.16 -24.30 19.50
C THR A 36 -10.93 -25.31 20.36
N SER A 37 -11.19 -24.95 21.61
CA SER A 37 -12.03 -25.75 22.52
C SER A 37 -13.51 -25.90 22.08
N MET A 38 -13.94 -25.06 21.12
CA MET A 38 -15.30 -25.10 20.57
C MET A 38 -15.28 -25.63 19.14
N GLU A 39 -16.06 -26.64 18.87
CA GLU A 39 -16.19 -27.23 17.54
C GLU A 39 -16.68 -26.20 16.51
N GLY A 40 -16.03 -26.17 15.33
CA GLY A 40 -16.34 -25.23 14.26
C GLY A 40 -15.75 -23.83 14.45
N VAL A 41 -14.98 -23.61 15.51
CA VAL A 41 -14.28 -22.36 15.79
C VAL A 41 -12.78 -22.59 15.66
N PHE A 42 -12.14 -21.75 14.86
CA PHE A 42 -10.72 -21.84 14.54
C PHE A 42 -10.01 -20.54 14.91
N ALA A 43 -8.80 -20.64 15.43
CA ALA A 43 -7.99 -19.48 15.79
C ALA A 43 -6.68 -19.45 15.00
N ALA A 44 -6.27 -18.25 14.59
CA ALA A 44 -5.04 -18.04 13.83
C ALA A 44 -4.45 -16.64 14.08
N GLY A 45 -3.17 -16.50 13.80
CA GLY A 45 -2.43 -15.26 14.00
C GLY A 45 -2.07 -15.00 15.44
N ASP A 46 -1.77 -13.75 15.73
CA ASP A 46 -1.24 -13.32 17.02
C ASP A 46 -2.15 -13.60 18.21
N VAL A 47 -3.45 -13.79 17.99
CA VAL A 47 -4.42 -14.12 19.04
C VAL A 47 -4.20 -15.51 19.65
N ALA A 48 -3.55 -16.41 18.90
CA ALA A 48 -3.20 -17.77 19.32
C ALA A 48 -1.68 -18.04 19.34
N ASP A 49 -0.86 -17.07 18.93
CA ASP A 49 0.59 -17.17 18.85
C ASP A 49 1.25 -16.19 19.83
N ALA A 50 1.59 -16.68 21.02
CA ALA A 50 2.29 -15.90 22.04
C ALA A 50 3.80 -15.78 21.77
N GLU A 51 4.37 -16.58 20.86
CA GLU A 51 5.82 -16.73 20.68
C GLU A 51 6.34 -15.86 19.53
N TRP A 52 5.86 -16.10 18.31
CA TRP A 52 6.45 -15.50 17.10
C TRP A 52 5.89 -14.13 16.78
N ARG A 53 4.57 -14.00 16.68
CA ARG A 53 3.85 -12.73 16.40
C ARG A 53 4.44 -11.98 15.21
N GLN A 54 4.64 -12.70 14.12
CA GLN A 54 5.16 -12.18 12.86
C GLN A 54 4.10 -12.28 11.77
N GLY A 55 4.04 -11.29 10.87
CA GLY A 55 3.08 -11.29 9.77
C GLY A 55 3.08 -12.57 8.94
N ILE A 56 4.23 -13.16 8.70
CA ILE A 56 4.34 -14.40 7.91
C ILE A 56 3.82 -15.62 8.69
N THR A 57 4.05 -15.71 9.99
CA THR A 57 3.51 -16.81 10.83
C THR A 57 2.00 -16.65 10.99
N ALA A 58 1.51 -15.42 11.14
CA ALA A 58 0.08 -15.12 11.18
C ALA A 58 -0.60 -15.49 9.85
N ALA A 59 -0.03 -15.15 8.70
CA ALA A 59 -0.56 -15.53 7.39
C ALA A 59 -0.58 -17.06 7.20
N GLY A 60 0.50 -17.77 7.59
CA GLY A 60 0.57 -19.23 7.52
C GLY A 60 -0.47 -19.92 8.41
N SER A 61 -0.67 -19.43 9.64
CA SER A 61 -1.71 -19.95 10.55
C SER A 61 -3.11 -19.63 10.04
N GLY A 62 -3.34 -18.46 9.43
CA GLY A 62 -4.57 -18.10 8.76
C GLY A 62 -4.94 -19.04 7.61
N CYS A 63 -3.96 -19.41 6.78
CA CYS A 63 -4.15 -20.40 5.73
C CYS A 63 -4.57 -21.78 6.31
N LYS A 64 -3.90 -22.24 7.39
CA LYS A 64 -4.29 -23.49 8.07
C LYS A 64 -5.71 -23.43 8.60
N ALA A 65 -6.11 -22.33 9.22
CA ALA A 65 -7.45 -22.14 9.76
C ALA A 65 -8.51 -22.14 8.65
N ALA A 66 -8.27 -21.49 7.54
CA ALA A 66 -9.18 -21.48 6.39
C ALA A 66 -9.38 -22.89 5.80
N LEU A 67 -8.32 -23.65 5.62
CA LEU A 67 -8.39 -25.03 5.14
C LEU A 67 -9.07 -25.97 6.13
N ALA A 68 -8.86 -25.78 7.44
CA ALA A 68 -9.53 -26.54 8.48
C ALA A 68 -11.04 -26.24 8.49
N ALA A 69 -11.41 -24.97 8.39
CA ALA A 69 -12.81 -24.55 8.30
C ALA A 69 -13.52 -25.11 7.06
N GLU A 70 -12.88 -25.06 5.88
CA GLU A 70 -13.42 -25.65 4.66
C GLU A 70 -13.68 -27.16 4.80
N ARG A 71 -12.72 -27.90 5.35
CA ARG A 71 -12.86 -29.34 5.61
C ARG A 71 -13.99 -29.63 6.59
N TRP A 72 -14.07 -28.86 7.67
CA TRP A 72 -15.12 -29.00 8.67
C TRP A 72 -16.51 -28.75 8.08
N LEU A 73 -16.67 -27.64 7.31
CA LEU A 73 -17.92 -27.33 6.61
C LEU A 73 -18.33 -28.43 5.62
N SER A 74 -17.36 -28.95 4.86
CA SER A 74 -17.60 -30.04 3.92
C SER A 74 -18.02 -31.33 4.60
N HIS A 75 -17.39 -31.68 5.73
CA HIS A 75 -17.71 -32.87 6.50
C HIS A 75 -19.11 -32.80 7.12
N HIS A 76 -19.55 -31.61 7.51
CA HIS A 76 -20.88 -31.38 8.11
C HIS A 76 -21.98 -31.08 7.07
N ASN A 77 -21.69 -31.21 5.78
CA ASN A 77 -22.60 -30.84 4.68
C ASN A 77 -23.10 -29.39 4.74
N LEU A 78 -22.31 -28.50 5.32
CA LEU A 78 -22.59 -27.06 5.42
C LEU A 78 -21.87 -26.26 4.33
N ALA A 79 -20.98 -26.90 3.56
CA ALA A 79 -20.31 -26.26 2.43
C ALA A 79 -21.34 -26.02 1.31
N THR A 80 -21.85 -24.80 1.21
CA THR A 80 -22.60 -24.38 0.05
C THR A 80 -21.60 -24.26 -1.11
N ARG A 81 -21.74 -25.09 -2.15
CA ARG A 81 -21.00 -24.86 -3.40
C ARG A 81 -21.54 -23.57 -4.00
N VAL A 82 -20.89 -22.48 -3.68
CA VAL A 82 -21.04 -21.26 -4.47
C VAL A 82 -20.50 -21.60 -5.85
N GLN A 83 -21.38 -21.72 -6.85
CA GLN A 83 -20.94 -21.86 -8.21
C GLN A 83 -20.11 -20.61 -8.53
N ARG A 84 -18.90 -20.81 -9.09
CA ARG A 84 -17.97 -19.70 -9.42
C ARG A 84 -18.56 -18.62 -10.35
N GLN A 85 -19.79 -18.83 -10.83
CA GLN A 85 -20.54 -17.85 -11.60
C GLN A 85 -21.20 -16.75 -10.75
N ASP A 86 -21.39 -17.00 -9.42
CA ASP A 86 -22.02 -16.05 -8.50
C ASP A 86 -21.01 -15.39 -7.54
N VAL A 87 -19.78 -15.86 -7.52
CA VAL A 87 -18.65 -15.15 -6.96
C VAL A 87 -18.06 -14.31 -8.07
N GLU A 88 -18.59 -13.15 -8.32
CA GLU A 88 -17.66 -12.05 -8.63
C GLU A 88 -16.51 -12.22 -7.63
N PRO A 89 -15.25 -12.33 -8.11
CA PRO A 89 -14.16 -12.52 -7.19
C PRO A 89 -14.30 -11.47 -6.11
N ALA A 90 -14.51 -11.88 -4.87
CA ALA A 90 -14.53 -11.02 -3.70
C ALA A 90 -13.12 -10.68 -3.18
N VAL A 91 -12.08 -10.89 -3.95
CA VAL A 91 -11.28 -9.76 -4.39
C VAL A 91 -12.30 -8.95 -5.23
N ALA A 92 -13.25 -8.25 -4.59
CA ALA A 92 -13.46 -6.92 -5.02
C ALA A 92 -12.03 -6.44 -5.23
N GLU A 93 -11.58 -6.43 -6.48
CA GLU A 93 -10.74 -5.38 -6.92
C GLU A 93 -11.37 -4.20 -6.19
N ARG A 94 -10.80 -3.82 -5.03
CA ARG A 94 -10.97 -2.43 -4.59
C ARG A 94 -10.72 -1.77 -5.90
N PRO A 95 -11.74 -1.04 -6.44
CA PRO A 95 -11.48 -0.43 -7.71
C PRO A 95 -10.12 0.15 -7.48
N VAL A 96 -9.09 -0.48 -8.08
CA VAL A 96 -7.82 0.14 -8.19
C VAL A 96 -8.30 1.32 -8.96
N ASN A 97 -8.55 2.41 -8.21
CA ASN A 97 -8.83 3.70 -8.77
C ASN A 97 -7.46 4.05 -9.33
N VAL A 98 -7.07 3.27 -10.33
CA VAL A 98 -6.07 3.63 -11.29
C VAL A 98 -6.79 4.74 -12.00
N ASP A 99 -6.69 5.94 -11.38
CA ASP A 99 -6.94 7.19 -12.08
C ASP A 99 -5.87 7.24 -13.18
N VAL A 100 -5.99 6.31 -14.14
CA VAL A 100 -5.21 6.33 -15.35
C VAL A 100 -5.74 7.54 -16.10
N THR A 101 -4.99 8.62 -16.05
CA THR A 101 -5.29 9.78 -16.88
C THR A 101 -5.22 9.29 -18.32
N THR A 102 -6.40 9.18 -18.95
CA THR A 102 -6.53 8.91 -20.38
C THR A 102 -6.45 10.22 -21.14
N GLU A 103 -6.34 10.15 -22.46
CA GLU A 103 -6.35 11.35 -23.30
C GLU A 103 -7.59 12.23 -23.03
N ALA A 104 -8.74 11.62 -22.76
CA ALA A 104 -9.99 12.31 -22.47
C ALA A 104 -10.01 13.04 -21.12
N THR A 105 -9.18 12.63 -20.16
CA THR A 105 -9.13 13.19 -18.79
C THR A 105 -7.87 13.98 -18.51
N TYR A 106 -6.94 14.05 -19.49
CA TYR A 106 -5.69 14.80 -19.35
C TYR A 106 -5.96 16.30 -19.41
N ASP A 107 -5.49 17.03 -18.40
CA ASP A 107 -5.53 18.48 -18.34
C ASP A 107 -4.13 19.07 -18.52
N PRO A 108 -3.82 19.70 -19.67
CA PRO A 108 -2.49 20.30 -19.90
C PRO A 108 -2.11 21.38 -18.89
N GLN A 109 -3.08 22.04 -18.25
CA GLN A 109 -2.86 23.05 -17.22
C GLN A 109 -2.85 22.48 -15.80
N GLY A 110 -3.21 21.22 -15.66
CA GLY A 110 -3.26 20.54 -14.37
C GLY A 110 -1.87 20.45 -13.72
N LEU A 111 -1.76 20.96 -12.52
CA LEU A 111 -0.50 20.96 -11.75
C LEU A 111 -0.17 19.59 -11.14
N TRP A 112 -1.17 18.73 -11.00
CA TRP A 112 -1.07 17.41 -10.40
C TRP A 112 -1.82 16.38 -11.22
N GLN A 113 -1.11 15.49 -11.84
CA GLN A 113 -1.63 14.49 -12.78
C GLN A 113 -1.37 13.06 -12.27
N LYS A 114 -1.93 12.07 -12.94
CA LYS A 114 -1.72 10.66 -12.62
C LYS A 114 -1.58 9.83 -13.89
N GLY A 115 -0.77 8.75 -13.80
CA GLY A 115 -0.66 7.71 -14.83
C GLY A 115 0.30 8.03 -15.97
N SER A 116 0.54 6.97 -16.74
CA SER A 116 1.55 6.93 -17.81
C SER A 116 1.31 7.91 -18.94
N PHE A 117 0.04 8.13 -19.31
CA PHE A 117 -0.31 9.07 -20.37
C PHE A 117 0.11 10.50 -20.01
N ALA A 118 -0.25 10.95 -18.78
CA ALA A 118 0.13 12.27 -18.28
C ALA A 118 1.63 12.42 -18.17
N LEU A 119 2.34 11.39 -17.70
CA LEU A 119 3.80 11.40 -17.62
C LEU A 119 4.43 11.63 -19.00
N ARG A 120 4.02 10.87 -20.02
CA ARG A 120 4.56 11.00 -21.38
C ARG A 120 4.32 12.40 -21.94
N LYS A 121 3.09 12.92 -21.78
CA LYS A 121 2.75 14.27 -22.23
C LYS A 121 3.58 15.34 -21.52
N LEU A 122 3.61 15.33 -20.18
CA LEU A 122 4.36 16.32 -19.40
C LEU A 122 5.88 16.24 -19.66
N TYR A 123 6.42 15.04 -19.80
CA TYR A 123 7.84 14.85 -20.07
C TYR A 123 8.27 15.39 -21.45
N HIS A 124 7.41 15.27 -22.47
CA HIS A 124 7.73 15.70 -23.82
C HIS A 124 7.37 17.17 -24.11
N ASP A 125 6.24 17.63 -23.60
CA ASP A 125 5.62 18.89 -24.01
C ASP A 125 5.85 20.03 -22.99
N SER A 126 6.13 19.70 -21.71
CA SER A 126 6.34 20.72 -20.68
C SER A 126 7.79 21.19 -20.60
N THR A 127 7.96 22.50 -20.48
CA THR A 127 9.24 23.15 -20.15
C THR A 127 9.42 23.39 -18.66
N LYS A 128 8.36 23.13 -17.86
CA LYS A 128 8.36 23.32 -16.41
C LYS A 128 9.08 22.16 -15.72
N PRO A 129 9.70 22.38 -14.56
CA PRO A 129 10.17 21.28 -13.70
C PRO A 129 9.05 20.29 -13.41
N LEU A 130 9.33 19.00 -13.59
CA LEU A 130 8.36 17.91 -13.42
C LEU A 130 8.79 16.97 -12.30
N LEU A 131 7.96 16.84 -11.28
CA LEU A 131 8.09 15.81 -10.24
C LEU A 131 7.34 14.54 -10.64
N VAL A 132 8.04 13.44 -10.74
CA VAL A 132 7.47 12.10 -10.93
C VAL A 132 7.51 11.36 -9.61
N ILE A 133 6.33 10.97 -9.12
CA ILE A 133 6.14 10.40 -7.79
C ILE A 133 5.70 8.95 -7.96
N TYR A 134 6.58 8.01 -7.68
CA TYR A 134 6.30 6.58 -7.75
C TYR A 134 5.72 6.09 -6.44
N THR A 135 4.56 5.46 -6.52
CA THR A 135 3.77 4.99 -5.37
C THR A 135 3.22 3.59 -5.63
N SER A 136 2.70 2.94 -4.58
CA SER A 136 1.87 1.74 -4.72
C SER A 136 0.66 1.83 -3.79
N PRO A 137 -0.40 1.05 -4.02
CA PRO A 137 -1.59 1.01 -3.16
C PRO A 137 -1.26 0.64 -1.71
N SER A 138 -0.26 -0.22 -1.52
CA SER A 138 0.19 -0.71 -0.21
C SER A 138 1.19 0.21 0.49
N CYS A 139 1.59 1.33 -0.13
CA CYS A 139 2.63 2.22 0.38
C CYS A 139 2.12 3.15 1.49
N GLY A 140 2.25 2.75 2.76
CA GLY A 140 1.92 3.60 3.92
C GLY A 140 2.61 4.99 3.91
N PRO A 141 3.96 5.05 3.75
CA PRO A 141 4.67 6.33 3.71
C PRO A 141 4.25 7.29 2.58
N CYS A 142 3.70 6.77 1.47
CA CYS A 142 3.20 7.58 0.38
C CYS A 142 2.02 8.47 0.78
N HIS A 143 1.20 8.03 1.74
CA HIS A 143 0.08 8.81 2.26
C HIS A 143 0.54 10.09 2.98
N VAL A 144 1.75 10.07 3.56
CA VAL A 144 2.35 11.24 4.21
C VAL A 144 3.03 12.15 3.18
N LEU A 145 3.69 11.55 2.20
CA LEU A 145 4.46 12.30 1.20
C LEU A 145 3.58 13.08 0.21
N LYS A 146 2.52 12.46 -0.31
CA LYS A 146 1.63 13.07 -1.32
C LYS A 146 1.10 14.44 -0.90
N PRO A 147 0.48 14.64 0.28
CA PRO A 147 -0.01 15.94 0.71
C PRO A 147 1.10 17.00 0.87
N GLN A 148 2.30 16.58 1.26
CA GLN A 148 3.44 17.50 1.37
C GLN A 148 3.86 18.03 0.01
N LEU A 149 3.97 17.14 -0.99
CA LEU A 149 4.34 17.52 -2.35
C LEU A 149 3.24 18.36 -3.03
N GLN A 150 1.97 18.03 -2.80
CA GLN A 150 0.86 18.85 -3.30
C GLN A 150 0.97 20.29 -2.83
N ARG A 151 1.27 20.52 -1.54
CA ARG A 151 1.48 21.86 -1.00
C ARG A 151 2.67 22.56 -1.65
N VAL A 152 3.79 21.84 -1.90
CA VAL A 152 4.96 22.43 -2.58
C VAL A 152 4.59 22.88 -4.00
N ILE A 153 3.88 22.06 -4.76
CA ILE A 153 3.45 22.41 -6.12
C ILE A 153 2.48 23.59 -6.12
N GLN A 154 1.55 23.64 -5.16
CA GLN A 154 0.62 24.78 -5.00
C GLN A 154 1.34 26.08 -4.66
N GLU A 155 2.36 26.02 -3.79
CA GLU A 155 3.16 27.21 -3.41
C GLU A 155 3.99 27.77 -4.56
N LEU A 156 4.32 26.95 -5.54
CA LEU A 156 5.06 27.38 -6.75
C LEU A 156 4.14 27.92 -7.85
N ASP A 157 2.86 28.08 -7.57
CA ASP A 157 1.84 28.77 -8.39
C ASP A 157 1.94 28.47 -9.89
N GLY A 158 1.93 27.18 -10.23
CA GLY A 158 1.96 26.74 -11.62
C GLY A 158 3.35 26.74 -12.30
N SER A 159 4.40 27.09 -11.56
CA SER A 159 5.78 27.05 -12.09
C SER A 159 6.37 25.64 -12.15
N ALA A 160 5.77 24.65 -11.52
CA ALA A 160 6.15 23.25 -11.57
C ALA A 160 4.93 22.35 -11.70
N GLN A 161 5.13 21.14 -12.18
CA GLN A 161 4.08 20.13 -12.35
C GLN A 161 4.47 18.83 -11.67
N ALA A 162 3.47 18.01 -11.33
CA ALA A 162 3.70 16.70 -10.72
C ALA A 162 2.83 15.63 -11.36
N VAL A 163 3.39 14.43 -11.49
CA VAL A 163 2.66 13.25 -11.91
C VAL A 163 2.90 12.10 -10.95
N VAL A 164 1.83 11.39 -10.60
CA VAL A 164 1.87 10.20 -9.75
C VAL A 164 1.80 8.96 -10.64
N ILE A 165 2.75 8.06 -10.47
CA ILE A 165 2.82 6.76 -11.13
C ILE A 165 2.62 5.68 -10.10
N ASP A 166 1.70 4.77 -10.36
CA ASP A 166 1.52 3.57 -9.59
C ASP A 166 2.43 2.47 -10.17
N ILE A 167 3.41 2.01 -9.39
CA ILE A 167 4.39 1.02 -9.88
C ILE A 167 3.79 -0.37 -10.13
N GLU A 168 2.62 -0.65 -9.57
CA GLU A 168 1.91 -1.91 -9.80
C GLU A 168 1.08 -1.87 -11.09
N ALA A 169 0.54 -0.69 -11.42
CA ALA A 169 -0.25 -0.46 -12.64
C ALA A 169 0.64 -0.15 -13.86
N ASP A 170 1.70 0.64 -13.66
CA ASP A 170 2.62 1.11 -14.70
C ASP A 170 4.02 0.49 -14.51
N GLN A 171 4.10 -0.83 -14.35
CA GLN A 171 5.33 -1.56 -14.01
C GLN A 171 6.48 -1.29 -14.99
N GLU A 172 6.22 -1.28 -16.29
CA GLU A 172 7.24 -0.99 -17.31
C GLU A 172 7.91 0.38 -17.12
N ILE A 173 7.14 1.39 -16.74
CA ILE A 173 7.67 2.74 -16.49
C ILE A 173 8.56 2.74 -15.24
N ALA A 174 8.15 2.05 -14.18
CA ALA A 174 8.93 1.95 -12.96
C ALA A 174 10.27 1.24 -13.20
N GLU A 175 10.26 0.15 -13.98
CA GLU A 175 11.47 -0.60 -14.37
C GLU A 175 12.41 0.25 -15.22
N GLN A 176 11.91 0.92 -16.26
CA GLN A 176 12.70 1.83 -17.12
C GLN A 176 13.28 3.00 -16.33
N ALA A 177 12.58 3.47 -15.32
CA ALA A 177 13.04 4.55 -14.44
C ALA A 177 14.01 4.07 -13.35
N GLY A 178 14.29 2.76 -13.24
CA GLY A 178 15.15 2.17 -12.21
C GLY A 178 14.58 2.29 -10.80
N VAL A 179 13.24 2.28 -10.67
CA VAL A 179 12.54 2.43 -9.40
C VAL A 179 12.19 1.05 -8.82
N ASN A 180 12.80 0.69 -7.69
CA ASN A 180 12.66 -0.62 -7.06
C ASN A 180 11.88 -0.55 -5.74
N GLY A 181 11.31 0.62 -5.39
CA GLY A 181 10.56 0.78 -4.12
C GLY A 181 9.85 2.12 -4.00
N THR A 182 8.87 2.15 -3.12
CA THR A 182 8.00 3.30 -2.90
C THR A 182 8.08 3.84 -1.46
N PRO A 183 7.96 5.16 -1.27
CA PRO A 183 7.91 6.19 -2.29
C PRO A 183 9.29 6.49 -2.89
N THR A 184 9.34 6.69 -4.19
CA THR A 184 10.48 7.29 -4.90
C THR A 184 9.99 8.53 -5.62
N VAL A 185 10.78 9.60 -5.62
CA VAL A 185 10.47 10.85 -6.32
C VAL A 185 11.63 11.21 -7.22
N GLN A 186 11.36 11.49 -8.48
CA GLN A 186 12.34 11.97 -9.45
C GLN A 186 11.94 13.37 -9.90
N LEU A 187 12.92 14.27 -10.00
CA LEU A 187 12.77 15.60 -10.54
C LEU A 187 13.42 15.66 -11.92
N PHE A 188 12.61 16.01 -12.90
CA PHE A 188 13.07 16.26 -14.26
C PHE A 188 12.96 17.75 -14.60
N HIS A 189 13.93 18.23 -15.36
CA HIS A 189 13.89 19.55 -15.96
C HIS A 189 14.58 19.48 -17.34
N ASN A 190 13.92 20.05 -18.36
CA ASN A 190 14.38 19.99 -19.75
C ASN A 190 14.72 18.55 -20.21
N LYS A 191 13.88 17.59 -19.85
CA LYS A 191 14.01 16.14 -20.16
C LYS A 191 15.22 15.45 -19.50
N ALA A 192 15.94 16.13 -18.63
CA ALA A 192 17.04 15.57 -17.86
C ALA A 192 16.60 15.29 -16.42
N MET A 193 16.98 14.15 -15.86
CA MET A 193 16.78 13.87 -14.44
C MET A 193 17.78 14.69 -13.63
N VAL A 194 17.25 15.64 -12.84
CA VAL A 194 18.05 16.53 -11.99
C VAL A 194 18.36 15.88 -10.65
N LYS A 195 17.36 15.22 -10.04
CA LYS A 195 17.50 14.64 -8.71
C LYS A 195 16.52 13.49 -8.49
N GLN A 196 16.93 12.55 -7.63
CA GLN A 196 16.08 11.46 -7.17
C GLN A 196 16.15 11.36 -5.65
N TRP A 197 14.99 11.09 -5.03
CA TRP A 197 14.86 10.81 -3.59
C TRP A 197 14.18 9.46 -3.40
N ARG A 198 14.65 8.71 -2.42
CA ARG A 198 14.02 7.46 -1.97
C ARG A 198 13.51 7.63 -0.56
N GLY A 199 12.31 7.12 -0.30
CA GLY A 199 11.62 7.27 0.98
C GLY A 199 11.08 8.69 1.21
N VAL A 200 10.53 8.91 2.40
CA VAL A 200 9.99 10.23 2.79
C VAL A 200 11.14 11.18 3.13
N LYS A 201 11.10 12.37 2.55
CA LYS A 201 12.03 13.47 2.81
C LYS A 201 11.28 14.70 3.31
N GLN A 202 12.02 15.68 3.81
CA GLN A 202 11.43 16.92 4.26
C GLN A 202 10.93 17.77 3.08
N ARG A 203 9.80 18.45 3.29
CA ARG A 203 9.20 19.33 2.29
C ARG A 203 10.18 20.38 1.76
N SER A 204 11.03 20.94 2.62
CA SER A 204 12.04 21.93 2.26
C SER A 204 13.05 21.43 1.23
N GLU A 205 13.39 20.14 1.23
CA GLU A 205 14.32 19.56 0.26
C GLU A 205 13.72 19.54 -1.16
N PHE A 206 12.44 19.24 -1.30
CA PHE A 206 11.76 19.27 -2.58
C PHE A 206 11.61 20.70 -3.09
N LYS A 207 11.19 21.61 -2.20
CA LYS A 207 11.01 23.01 -2.54
C LYS A 207 12.32 23.65 -3.02
N ALA A 208 13.41 23.49 -2.28
CA ALA A 208 14.72 24.01 -2.66
C ALA A 208 15.22 23.48 -4.01
N ALA A 209 15.00 22.18 -4.30
CA ALA A 209 15.41 21.62 -5.58
C ALA A 209 14.59 22.16 -6.77
N LEU A 210 13.28 22.37 -6.57
CA LEU A 210 12.41 22.97 -7.59
C LEU A 210 12.77 24.44 -7.84
N GLU A 211 12.99 25.22 -6.77
CA GLU A 211 13.40 26.63 -6.86
C GLU A 211 14.75 26.79 -7.57
N ALA A 212 15.70 25.88 -7.30
CA ALA A 212 16.98 25.87 -8.00
C ALA A 212 16.83 25.60 -9.51
N CYS A 213 15.90 24.71 -9.91
CA CYS A 213 15.60 24.49 -11.32
C CYS A 213 14.98 25.73 -11.98
N LEU A 214 14.12 26.46 -11.27
CA LEU A 214 13.46 27.65 -11.79
C LEU A 214 14.46 28.83 -11.93
N GLN A 215 15.42 28.95 -11.03
CA GLN A 215 16.47 29.99 -11.09
C GLN A 215 17.50 29.74 -12.19
N ALA A 216 17.71 28.49 -12.59
CA ALA A 216 18.64 28.15 -13.66
C ALA A 216 18.12 28.54 -15.08
N VAL A 217 16.88 29.00 -15.19
CA VAL A 217 16.19 29.38 -16.45
C VAL A 217 16.09 30.91 -16.58
N ALA A 218 16.33 31.65 -15.52
CA ALA A 218 16.38 33.12 -15.53
C ALA A 218 17.79 33.62 -15.89
#